data_bd92d2fc222e0b198e05c4a3f5f54038
#
_entry.id   bd92d2fc222e0b198e05c4a3f5f54038
#
_cell.length_a   1.000
_cell.length_b   1.000
_cell.length_c   1.000
_cell.angle_alpha   90.00
_cell.angle_beta   90.00
_cell.angle_gamma   90.00
#
_symmetry.space_group_name_H-M   'P 1'
#
loop_
_entity.id
_entity.type
_entity.pdbx_description
1 polymer ?
#
loop_
_entity_poly.entity_id
_entity_poly.type
_entity_poly.pdbx_seq_one_letter_code
_entity_poly.pdbx_strand_id
1 'polypeptide(L)'
;MNTKTIITLMLCALFGFSAMAQEKKTFTVNGVSFNMIYVQGGIFQMGAQNENPNGANYDSEAFSWEQPVHSVTISDYYIGETEVTQELWEAVMGTNIEQQQKTDTYDYGLFGVGSTYPMYYISWEDCQEFVEKLNQLTGKNFSLPTEAQWEYAARGGNKSLGYKYSGSNTIDEVAWYCGNAMGVDLSSSDYGTHRVGTKLPNELGLYDMSGNVWEWCSDWYGSYSTSSQTNPTGPTTGSDRVLRGGGWGNGARGCRVAYRVNGDSDYRRSTDGFRLACGR
;
A
#
# COMPACT_ATOMS: atom_id res chain seq x y z
N MET A 1 -49.70 55.27 -12.76
CA MET A 1 -49.45 53.81 -12.91
C MET A 1 -48.06 53.53 -12.28
N ASN A 2 -48.06 52.92 -11.07
CA ASN A 2 -46.84 52.65 -10.36
C ASN A 2 -46.47 51.18 -10.58
N THR A 3 -45.39 50.95 -11.30
CA THR A 3 -44.78 49.62 -11.48
C THR A 3 -43.84 49.37 -10.31
N LYS A 4 -44.24 48.47 -9.38
CA LYS A 4 -43.37 47.95 -8.31
C LYS A 4 -42.50 46.85 -8.89
N THR A 5 -41.20 47.09 -8.98
CA THR A 5 -40.21 46.09 -9.30
C THR A 5 -39.95 45.23 -8.03
N ILE A 6 -40.29 43.98 -8.06
CA ILE A 6 -39.97 43.00 -7.02
C ILE A 6 -38.58 42.46 -7.34
N ILE A 7 -37.58 42.80 -6.50
CA ILE A 7 -36.24 42.17 -6.56
C ILE A 7 -36.30 40.92 -5.67
N THR A 8 -36.28 39.74 -6.28
CA THR A 8 -36.14 38.47 -5.58
C THR A 8 -34.65 38.23 -5.31
N LEU A 9 -34.21 38.42 -4.07
CA LEU A 9 -32.88 38.00 -3.63
C LEU A 9 -32.85 36.49 -3.55
N MET A 10 -32.13 35.86 -4.46
CA MET A 10 -31.81 34.42 -4.39
C MET A 10 -30.61 34.23 -3.46
N LEU A 11 -30.88 33.82 -2.23
CA LEU A 11 -29.86 33.51 -1.23
C LEU A 11 -29.26 32.14 -1.59
N CYS A 12 -28.15 32.08 -2.32
CA CYS A 12 -27.34 30.89 -2.52
C CYS A 12 -26.65 30.57 -1.20
N ALA A 13 -27.21 29.63 -0.43
CA ALA A 13 -26.50 28.99 0.69
C ALA A 13 -25.36 28.16 0.13
N LEU A 14 -24.16 28.66 0.15
CA LEU A 14 -22.93 27.92 -0.06
C LEU A 14 -22.76 27.01 1.17
N PHE A 15 -23.24 25.77 1.10
CA PHE A 15 -22.78 24.71 2.01
C PHE A 15 -21.32 24.43 1.66
N GLY A 16 -20.41 25.06 2.38
CA GLY A 16 -19.01 24.70 2.39
C GLY A 16 -18.89 23.30 3.00
N PHE A 17 -18.81 22.27 2.18
CA PHE A 17 -18.26 20.98 2.62
C PHE A 17 -16.80 21.24 2.97
N SER A 18 -16.51 21.47 4.25
CA SER A 18 -15.15 21.36 4.76
C SER A 18 -14.77 19.88 4.64
N ALA A 19 -14.02 19.54 3.60
CA ALA A 19 -13.38 18.24 3.55
C ALA A 19 -12.50 18.15 4.80
N MET A 20 -12.93 17.35 5.79
CA MET A 20 -12.12 17.09 6.97
C MET A 20 -10.81 16.48 6.46
N ALA A 21 -9.69 17.12 6.82
CA ALA A 21 -8.37 16.57 6.50
C ALA A 21 -8.28 15.14 7.02
N GLN A 22 -7.67 14.25 6.22
CA GLN A 22 -7.46 12.86 6.63
C GLN A 22 -6.69 12.84 7.96
N GLU A 23 -7.21 12.10 8.95
CA GLU A 23 -6.54 11.99 10.25
C GLU A 23 -5.19 11.29 10.08
N LYS A 24 -4.13 11.93 10.58
CA LYS A 24 -2.76 11.44 10.49
C LYS A 24 -2.11 11.50 11.88
N LYS A 25 -1.43 10.43 12.27
CA LYS A 25 -0.59 10.36 13.47
C LYS A 25 0.87 10.26 13.07
N THR A 26 1.70 11.11 13.66
CA THR A 26 3.16 11.04 13.52
C THR A 26 3.75 10.33 14.73
N PHE A 27 4.61 9.36 14.48
CA PHE A 27 5.40 8.65 15.48
C PHE A 27 6.88 8.96 15.26
N THR A 28 7.66 8.91 16.34
CA THR A 28 9.10 9.13 16.27
C THR A 28 9.83 8.04 17.04
N VAL A 29 10.85 7.46 16.45
CA VAL A 29 11.74 6.47 17.06
C VAL A 29 13.17 6.81 16.72
N ASN A 30 14.05 6.89 17.74
CA ASN A 30 15.46 7.23 17.60
C ASN A 30 15.75 8.46 16.71
N GLY A 31 14.86 9.48 16.79
CA GLY A 31 14.98 10.73 16.02
C GLY A 31 14.36 10.70 14.62
N VAL A 32 13.94 9.54 14.13
CA VAL A 32 13.27 9.39 12.82
C VAL A 32 11.76 9.40 13.00
N SER A 33 11.08 10.20 12.20
CA SER A 33 9.61 10.34 12.25
C SER A 33 8.95 9.68 11.05
N PHE A 34 7.83 9.00 11.29
CA PHE A 34 6.98 8.40 10.24
C PHE A 34 5.51 8.65 10.53
N ASN A 35 4.70 8.62 9.49
CA ASN A 35 3.29 8.92 9.56
C ASN A 35 2.42 7.69 9.36
N MET A 36 1.34 7.64 10.13
CA MET A 36 0.28 6.64 9.99
C MET A 36 -1.03 7.35 9.68
N ILE A 37 -1.69 6.92 8.62
CA ILE A 37 -2.97 7.45 8.14
C ILE A 37 -4.11 6.63 8.77
N TYR A 38 -5.08 7.31 9.36
CA TYR A 38 -6.30 6.67 9.83
C TYR A 38 -7.16 6.19 8.67
N VAL A 39 -7.56 4.94 8.72
CA VAL A 39 -8.48 4.32 7.77
C VAL A 39 -9.76 3.97 8.51
N GLN A 40 -10.82 4.70 8.21
CA GLN A 40 -12.14 4.36 8.73
C GLN A 40 -12.58 3.03 8.13
N GLY A 41 -12.98 2.12 8.97
CA GLY A 41 -13.47 0.80 8.57
C GLY A 41 -14.75 0.88 7.72
N GLY A 42 -15.07 -0.21 7.08
CA GLY A 42 -16.24 -0.31 6.21
C GLY A 42 -16.37 -1.67 5.56
N ILE A 43 -17.28 -1.79 4.61
CA ILE A 43 -17.51 -3.00 3.82
C ILE A 43 -17.03 -2.72 2.40
N PHE A 44 -16.24 -3.63 1.82
CA PHE A 44 -15.80 -3.53 0.43
C PHE A 44 -15.84 -4.89 -0.27
N GLN A 45 -15.73 -4.85 -1.59
CA GLN A 45 -15.54 -6.04 -2.41
C GLN A 45 -14.05 -6.27 -2.62
N MET A 46 -13.51 -7.34 -2.04
CA MET A 46 -12.11 -7.73 -2.16
C MET A 46 -11.91 -8.64 -3.36
N GLY A 47 -10.75 -8.50 -4.05
CA GLY A 47 -10.42 -9.24 -5.25
C GLY A 47 -10.89 -8.57 -6.55
N ALA A 48 -10.66 -9.23 -7.67
CA ALA A 48 -11.11 -8.82 -9.01
C ALA A 48 -11.57 -10.02 -9.83
N GLN A 49 -12.34 -9.77 -10.88
CA GLN A 49 -12.83 -10.81 -11.80
C GLN A 49 -12.88 -10.29 -13.24
N ASN A 50 -12.77 -11.19 -14.21
CA ASN A 50 -12.75 -10.88 -15.65
C ASN A 50 -13.91 -11.51 -16.44
N GLU A 51 -14.89 -12.10 -15.75
CA GLU A 51 -15.98 -12.86 -16.38
C GLU A 51 -17.22 -12.00 -16.65
N ASN A 52 -17.57 -11.11 -15.72
CA ASN A 52 -18.77 -10.28 -15.82
C ASN A 52 -18.41 -8.79 -15.88
N PRO A 53 -18.46 -8.15 -17.07
CA PRO A 53 -18.15 -6.72 -17.23
C PRO A 53 -19.02 -5.77 -16.39
N ASN A 54 -20.18 -6.21 -15.95
CA ASN A 54 -21.09 -5.43 -15.11
C ASN A 54 -21.00 -5.83 -13.61
N GLY A 55 -20.15 -6.78 -13.28
CA GLY A 55 -19.96 -7.26 -11.92
C GLY A 55 -18.98 -6.38 -11.14
N ALA A 56 -19.02 -6.53 -9.81
CA ALA A 56 -18.09 -5.82 -8.93
C ALA A 56 -16.63 -6.13 -9.29
N ASN A 57 -15.77 -5.12 -9.20
CA ASN A 57 -14.34 -5.20 -9.45
C ASN A 57 -13.97 -5.91 -10.78
N TYR A 58 -14.78 -5.65 -11.83
CA TYR A 58 -14.43 -6.15 -13.15
C TYR A 58 -13.13 -5.54 -13.63
N ASP A 59 -12.21 -6.40 -14.01
CA ASP A 59 -10.96 -6.05 -14.67
C ASP A 59 -10.61 -7.15 -15.68
N SER A 60 -10.58 -6.82 -16.96
CA SER A 60 -10.26 -7.78 -18.03
C SER A 60 -8.87 -8.41 -17.89
N GLU A 61 -8.00 -7.81 -17.09
CA GLU A 61 -6.66 -8.32 -16.78
C GLU A 61 -6.59 -9.11 -15.47
N ALA A 62 -7.71 -9.31 -14.76
CA ALA A 62 -7.72 -10.08 -13.52
C ALA A 62 -7.30 -11.55 -13.77
N PHE A 63 -6.61 -12.12 -12.80
CA PHE A 63 -6.23 -13.52 -12.81
C PHE A 63 -7.14 -14.35 -11.92
N SER A 64 -7.16 -15.65 -12.14
CA SER A 64 -7.98 -16.59 -11.35
C SER A 64 -7.67 -16.59 -9.85
N TRP A 65 -6.45 -16.28 -9.46
CA TRP A 65 -6.05 -16.18 -8.04
C TRP A 65 -6.46 -14.87 -7.35
N GLU A 66 -6.99 -13.91 -8.10
CA GLU A 66 -7.63 -12.70 -7.57
C GLU A 66 -9.12 -12.92 -7.29
N GLN A 67 -9.63 -14.09 -7.64
CA GLN A 67 -11.03 -14.50 -7.52
C GLN A 67 -11.25 -15.47 -6.36
N PRO A 68 -12.51 -15.57 -5.87
CA PRO A 68 -13.68 -14.80 -6.25
C PRO A 68 -13.67 -13.40 -5.62
N VAL A 69 -14.38 -12.46 -6.26
CA VAL A 69 -14.75 -11.20 -5.59
C VAL A 69 -15.70 -11.53 -4.45
N HIS A 70 -15.40 -11.06 -3.25
CA HIS A 70 -16.18 -11.36 -2.05
C HIS A 70 -16.27 -10.16 -1.12
N SER A 71 -17.30 -10.15 -0.27
CA SER A 71 -17.53 -9.06 0.66
C SER A 71 -16.65 -9.19 1.90
N VAL A 72 -15.93 -8.11 2.26
CA VAL A 72 -15.11 -8.05 3.45
C VAL A 72 -15.47 -6.82 4.27
N THR A 73 -15.64 -7.00 5.59
CA THR A 73 -15.80 -5.93 6.57
C THR A 73 -14.47 -5.70 7.27
N ILE A 74 -14.00 -4.47 7.29
CA ILE A 74 -12.77 -4.04 7.97
C ILE A 74 -13.13 -3.07 9.10
N SER A 75 -12.55 -3.27 10.28
CA SER A 75 -12.60 -2.33 11.39
C SER A 75 -11.64 -1.15 11.18
N ASP A 76 -11.80 -0.08 11.95
CA ASP A 76 -10.89 1.07 11.94
C ASP A 76 -9.46 0.66 12.28
N TYR A 77 -8.48 1.24 11.59
CA TYR A 77 -7.04 1.02 11.81
C TYR A 77 -6.21 2.19 11.30
N TYR A 78 -4.91 2.16 11.56
CA TYR A 78 -3.93 3.04 10.94
C TYR A 78 -3.01 2.23 10.03
N ILE A 79 -2.58 2.85 8.92
CA ILE A 79 -1.61 2.26 7.98
C ILE A 79 -0.53 3.29 7.65
N GLY A 80 0.68 2.84 7.37
CA GLY A 80 1.79 3.71 6.98
C GLY A 80 1.46 4.57 5.77
N GLU A 81 1.72 5.88 5.86
CA GLU A 81 1.54 6.83 4.74
C GLU A 81 2.32 6.38 3.51
N THR A 82 3.50 5.80 3.74
CA THR A 82 4.42 5.24 2.74
C THR A 82 4.90 3.86 3.19
N GLU A 83 5.70 3.23 2.38
CA GLU A 83 6.53 2.08 2.75
C GLU A 83 7.51 2.48 3.88
N VAL A 84 8.02 1.51 4.62
CA VAL A 84 9.11 1.72 5.59
C VAL A 84 10.38 2.12 4.85
N THR A 85 10.94 3.29 5.23
CA THR A 85 12.13 3.84 4.60
C THR A 85 13.42 3.21 5.15
N GLN A 86 14.52 3.33 4.39
CA GLN A 86 15.84 2.89 4.82
C GLN A 86 16.29 3.59 6.12
N GLU A 87 15.97 4.89 6.29
CA GLU A 87 16.25 5.62 7.51
C GLU A 87 15.47 5.07 8.72
N LEU A 88 14.19 4.79 8.54
CA LEU A 88 13.37 4.21 9.62
C LEU A 88 13.84 2.80 9.97
N TRP A 89 14.20 2.00 8.96
CA TRP A 89 14.80 0.69 9.17
C TRP A 89 16.07 0.77 9.99
N GLU A 90 17.01 1.62 9.59
CA GLU A 90 18.30 1.80 10.31
C GLU A 90 18.09 2.28 11.74
N ALA A 91 17.14 3.20 11.97
CA ALA A 91 16.80 3.68 13.30
C ALA A 91 16.29 2.59 14.25
N VAL A 92 15.62 1.57 13.73
CA VAL A 92 15.03 0.46 14.51
C VAL A 92 15.97 -0.74 14.57
N MET A 93 16.55 -1.14 13.44
CA MET A 93 17.32 -2.38 13.31
C MET A 93 18.82 -2.18 13.54
N GLY A 94 19.33 -0.95 13.31
CA GLY A 94 20.76 -0.65 13.39
C GLY A 94 21.58 -1.16 12.20
N THR A 95 20.91 -1.64 11.14
CA THR A 95 21.54 -2.08 9.89
C THR A 95 21.07 -1.21 8.74
N ASN A 96 21.93 -0.93 7.78
CA ASN A 96 21.59 -0.19 6.56
C ASN A 96 21.32 -1.12 5.37
N ILE A 97 20.92 -0.55 4.24
CA ILE A 97 20.59 -1.31 3.02
C ILE A 97 21.78 -2.09 2.47
N GLU A 98 23.01 -1.57 2.58
CA GLU A 98 24.21 -2.26 2.10
C GLU A 98 24.53 -3.51 2.93
N GLN A 99 24.25 -3.45 4.24
CA GLN A 99 24.40 -4.59 5.13
C GLN A 99 23.30 -5.62 4.86
N GLN A 100 22.08 -5.16 4.58
CA GLN A 100 20.94 -6.01 4.31
C GLN A 100 21.09 -6.73 2.97
N GLN A 101 21.58 -6.06 1.92
CA GLN A 101 21.89 -6.69 0.63
C GLN A 101 22.80 -7.91 0.78
N LYS A 102 23.80 -7.85 1.65
CA LYS A 102 24.76 -8.96 1.87
C LYS A 102 24.11 -10.19 2.52
N THR A 103 22.91 -10.09 3.01
CA THR A 103 22.14 -11.24 3.52
C THR A 103 21.43 -12.01 2.40
N ASP A 104 21.32 -11.41 1.20
CA ASP A 104 20.81 -12.10 0.02
C ASP A 104 21.84 -13.08 -0.56
N THR A 105 21.36 -14.20 -1.05
CA THR A 105 22.19 -15.24 -1.69
C THR A 105 22.72 -14.80 -3.06
N TYR A 106 22.03 -13.82 -3.69
CA TYR A 106 22.33 -13.31 -5.02
C TYR A 106 22.66 -11.81 -4.92
N ASP A 107 23.91 -11.45 -5.12
CA ASP A 107 24.36 -10.04 -5.10
C ASP A 107 23.96 -9.32 -6.40
N TYR A 108 22.72 -8.86 -6.47
CA TYR A 108 22.19 -8.13 -7.64
C TYR A 108 22.50 -6.63 -7.65
N GLY A 109 23.18 -6.09 -6.66
CA GLY A 109 23.43 -4.65 -6.53
C GLY A 109 22.36 -3.88 -5.76
N LEU A 110 22.56 -2.58 -5.62
CA LEU A 110 21.63 -1.68 -4.94
C LEU A 110 20.82 -0.88 -5.95
N PHE A 111 19.51 -0.79 -5.73
CA PHE A 111 18.53 -0.20 -6.63
C PHE A 111 17.78 0.94 -5.95
N GLY A 112 18.48 2.01 -5.62
CA GLY A 112 17.98 3.15 -4.86
C GLY A 112 18.45 3.13 -3.40
N VAL A 113 19.30 4.11 -3.06
CA VAL A 113 19.91 4.26 -1.73
C VAL A 113 19.68 5.66 -1.20
N GLY A 114 19.28 5.75 0.05
CA GLY A 114 19.10 7.02 0.75
C GLY A 114 17.99 7.00 1.78
N SER A 115 17.99 7.96 2.68
CA SER A 115 17.11 8.01 3.86
C SER A 115 15.62 7.87 3.52
N THR A 116 15.19 8.44 2.39
CA THR A 116 13.78 8.48 1.96
C THR A 116 13.44 7.43 0.90
N TYR A 117 14.32 6.49 0.61
CA TYR A 117 14.01 5.34 -0.25
C TYR A 117 13.36 4.23 0.58
N PRO A 118 12.50 3.39 -0.02
CA PRO A 118 11.93 2.26 0.69
C PRO A 118 13.03 1.26 1.08
N MET A 119 12.83 0.56 2.17
CA MET A 119 13.68 -0.58 2.54
C MET A 119 13.33 -1.79 1.70
N TYR A 120 14.33 -2.51 1.21
CA TYR A 120 14.20 -3.75 0.45
C TYR A 120 15.33 -4.75 0.82
N TYR A 121 15.43 -5.91 0.17
CA TYR A 121 16.26 -7.04 0.61
C TYR A 121 15.91 -7.53 2.01
N ILE A 122 14.63 -7.55 2.32
CA ILE A 122 14.11 -7.98 3.61
C ILE A 122 13.12 -9.12 3.44
N SER A 123 13.23 -10.14 4.27
CA SER A 123 12.28 -11.24 4.34
C SER A 123 11.05 -10.86 5.17
N TRP A 124 10.03 -11.70 5.13
CA TRP A 124 8.87 -11.53 5.99
C TRP A 124 9.27 -11.62 7.48
N GLU A 125 10.20 -12.54 7.81
CA GLU A 125 10.73 -12.68 9.17
C GLU A 125 11.49 -11.43 9.63
N ASP A 126 12.28 -10.80 8.75
CA ASP A 126 12.96 -9.53 9.05
C ASP A 126 11.94 -8.43 9.35
N CYS A 127 10.81 -8.40 8.61
CA CYS A 127 9.72 -7.46 8.88
C CYS A 127 9.09 -7.70 10.26
N GLN A 128 8.92 -8.96 10.67
CA GLN A 128 8.40 -9.28 12.01
C GLN A 128 9.39 -8.84 13.11
N GLU A 129 10.67 -9.08 12.92
CA GLU A 129 11.70 -8.62 13.86
C GLU A 129 11.72 -7.09 13.98
N PHE A 130 11.60 -6.39 12.84
CA PHE A 130 11.47 -4.94 12.82
C PHE A 130 10.25 -4.48 13.64
N VAL A 131 9.10 -5.06 13.39
CA VAL A 131 7.84 -4.73 14.09
C VAL A 131 7.98 -4.98 15.59
N GLU A 132 8.57 -6.10 15.99
CA GLU A 132 8.79 -6.42 17.40
C GLU A 132 9.69 -5.36 18.08
N LYS A 133 10.83 -5.02 17.47
CA LYS A 133 11.75 -3.98 17.98
C LYS A 133 11.09 -2.61 18.02
N LEU A 134 10.35 -2.22 16.97
CA LEU A 134 9.62 -0.96 16.94
C LEU A 134 8.60 -0.88 18.08
N ASN A 135 7.87 -1.97 18.34
CA ASN A 135 6.90 -2.05 19.44
C ASN A 135 7.58 -1.92 20.81
N GLN A 136 8.73 -2.56 21.00
CA GLN A 136 9.53 -2.42 22.24
C GLN A 136 10.00 -0.97 22.44
N LEU A 137 10.48 -0.31 21.37
CA LEU A 137 11.00 1.07 21.44
C LEU A 137 9.90 2.11 21.67
N THR A 138 8.71 1.87 21.15
CA THR A 138 7.61 2.87 21.14
C THR A 138 6.53 2.59 22.17
N GLY A 139 6.44 1.36 22.70
CA GLY A 139 5.35 0.91 23.55
C GLY A 139 3.99 0.85 22.81
N LYS A 140 4.01 0.69 21.48
CA LYS A 140 2.82 0.59 20.62
C LYS A 140 2.67 -0.84 20.08
N ASN A 141 1.58 -1.08 19.36
CA ASN A 141 1.25 -2.37 18.76
C ASN A 141 1.17 -2.23 17.23
N PHE A 142 2.32 -1.99 16.60
CA PHE A 142 2.44 -2.04 15.14
C PHE A 142 2.44 -3.49 14.67
N SER A 143 2.06 -3.69 13.42
CA SER A 143 2.06 -4.98 12.72
C SER A 143 2.29 -4.76 11.22
N LEU A 144 2.48 -5.82 10.46
CA LEU A 144 2.18 -5.79 9.02
C LEU A 144 0.66 -5.65 8.84
N PRO A 145 0.19 -5.00 7.77
CA PRO A 145 -1.22 -5.03 7.41
C PRO A 145 -1.65 -6.47 7.07
N THR A 146 -2.90 -6.81 7.36
CA THR A 146 -3.50 -7.98 6.70
C THR A 146 -3.69 -7.69 5.21
N GLU A 147 -3.75 -8.73 4.38
CA GLU A 147 -3.99 -8.55 2.95
C GLU A 147 -5.28 -7.75 2.69
N ALA A 148 -6.32 -7.99 3.48
CA ALA A 148 -7.59 -7.29 3.34
C ALA A 148 -7.50 -5.82 3.79
N GLN A 149 -6.75 -5.50 4.84
CA GLN A 149 -6.46 -4.11 5.23
C GLN A 149 -5.68 -3.41 4.12
N TRP A 150 -4.67 -4.08 3.57
CA TRP A 150 -3.85 -3.55 2.49
C TRP A 150 -4.71 -3.20 1.26
N GLU A 151 -5.54 -4.15 0.76
CA GLU A 151 -6.37 -3.92 -0.42
C GLU A 151 -7.44 -2.86 -0.17
N TYR A 152 -8.08 -2.86 1.02
CA TYR A 152 -9.06 -1.83 1.37
C TYR A 152 -8.44 -0.43 1.34
N ALA A 153 -7.24 -0.27 1.92
CA ALA A 153 -6.50 0.98 1.90
C ALA A 153 -6.06 1.39 0.49
N ALA A 154 -5.54 0.45 -0.30
CA ALA A 154 -5.11 0.68 -1.68
C ALA A 154 -6.25 1.15 -2.58
N ARG A 155 -7.46 0.64 -2.35
CA ARG A 155 -8.69 1.06 -3.07
C ARG A 155 -9.24 2.42 -2.61
N GLY A 156 -8.64 3.09 -1.62
CA GLY A 156 -9.14 4.36 -1.09
C GLY A 156 -10.13 4.22 0.06
N GLY A 157 -10.31 3.02 0.63
CA GLY A 157 -11.20 2.75 1.76
C GLY A 157 -12.64 3.17 1.48
N ASN A 158 -13.26 3.88 2.43
CA ASN A 158 -14.61 4.43 2.30
C ASN A 158 -14.70 5.65 1.34
N LYS A 159 -13.58 6.13 0.81
CA LYS A 159 -13.50 7.20 -0.19
C LYS A 159 -13.20 6.69 -1.60
N SER A 160 -13.18 5.37 -1.79
CA SER A 160 -12.81 4.72 -3.04
C SER A 160 -13.57 5.26 -4.24
N LEU A 161 -12.85 5.59 -5.29
CA LEU A 161 -13.38 6.00 -6.60
C LEU A 161 -13.35 4.85 -7.62
N GLY A 162 -12.95 3.65 -7.19
CA GLY A 162 -12.95 2.45 -8.02
C GLY A 162 -11.83 2.40 -9.06
N TYR A 163 -10.71 3.04 -8.79
CA TYR A 163 -9.56 3.06 -9.69
C TYR A 163 -8.87 1.69 -9.79
N LYS A 164 -8.24 1.46 -10.94
CA LYS A 164 -7.45 0.26 -11.25
C LYS A 164 -6.15 0.20 -10.45
N TYR A 165 -5.49 1.34 -10.31
CA TYR A 165 -4.31 1.56 -9.48
C TYR A 165 -4.68 2.42 -8.28
N SER A 166 -3.88 2.43 -7.25
CA SER A 166 -4.18 3.20 -6.04
C SER A 166 -4.13 4.70 -6.32
N GLY A 167 -5.30 5.33 -6.43
CA GLY A 167 -5.48 6.77 -6.66
C GLY A 167 -5.68 7.20 -8.11
N SER A 168 -5.51 6.31 -9.13
CA SER A 168 -5.73 6.67 -10.54
C SER A 168 -5.97 5.45 -11.44
N ASN A 169 -6.56 5.68 -12.62
CA ASN A 169 -6.55 4.74 -13.72
C ASN A 169 -5.30 4.88 -14.63
N THR A 170 -4.52 5.94 -14.45
CA THR A 170 -3.27 6.22 -15.18
C THR A 170 -2.10 5.86 -14.28
N ILE A 171 -1.42 4.74 -14.58
CA ILE A 171 -0.36 4.21 -13.71
C ILE A 171 0.80 5.19 -13.50
N ASP A 172 1.19 5.96 -14.50
CA ASP A 172 2.31 6.90 -14.45
C ASP A 172 2.12 8.01 -13.40
N GLU A 173 0.87 8.30 -13.02
CA GLU A 173 0.56 9.30 -12.01
C GLU A 173 0.84 8.82 -10.59
N VAL A 174 0.70 7.51 -10.33
CA VAL A 174 0.65 6.93 -8.99
C VAL A 174 1.70 5.87 -8.70
N ALA A 175 2.47 5.42 -9.71
CA ALA A 175 3.36 4.28 -9.54
C ALA A 175 4.77 4.49 -10.13
N TRP A 176 5.76 3.93 -9.45
CA TRP A 176 7.07 3.61 -9.99
C TRP A 176 7.07 2.12 -10.39
N TYR A 177 7.18 1.85 -11.70
CA TYR A 177 7.05 0.51 -12.27
C TYR A 177 8.01 0.36 -13.46
N CYS A 178 8.13 -0.79 -14.10
CA CYS A 178 9.11 -1.02 -15.15
C CYS A 178 9.03 -0.01 -16.31
N GLY A 179 7.88 0.59 -16.56
CA GLY A 179 7.71 1.58 -17.63
C GLY A 179 8.38 2.92 -17.35
N ASN A 180 8.66 3.26 -16.10
CA ASN A 180 9.25 4.54 -15.70
C ASN A 180 10.37 4.45 -14.64
N ALA A 181 10.67 3.26 -14.14
CA ALA A 181 11.66 3.00 -13.09
C ALA A 181 12.82 2.07 -13.53
N MET A 182 12.82 1.59 -14.78
CA MET A 182 13.92 0.76 -15.30
C MET A 182 14.93 1.56 -16.12
N GLY A 183 14.66 2.85 -16.40
CA GLY A 183 15.58 3.71 -17.16
C GLY A 183 15.95 3.15 -18.53
N VAL A 184 16.95 3.77 -19.17
CA VAL A 184 17.50 3.30 -20.45
C VAL A 184 18.69 2.36 -20.25
N ASP A 185 19.32 2.39 -19.07
CA ASP A 185 20.40 1.48 -18.69
C ASP A 185 20.51 1.35 -17.15
N LEU A 186 21.25 0.33 -16.72
CA LEU A 186 21.46 0.01 -15.29
C LEU A 186 22.24 1.07 -14.49
N SER A 187 22.91 2.00 -15.19
CA SER A 187 23.67 3.09 -14.55
C SER A 187 22.83 4.35 -14.34
N SER A 188 21.60 4.36 -14.83
CA SER A 188 20.67 5.47 -14.62
C SER A 188 20.28 5.60 -13.15
N SER A 189 20.25 6.83 -12.63
CA SER A 189 19.69 7.12 -11.32
C SER A 189 18.20 6.79 -11.19
N ASP A 190 17.54 6.59 -12.34
CA ASP A 190 16.13 6.25 -12.45
C ASP A 190 15.89 4.73 -12.51
N TYR A 191 16.97 3.92 -12.43
CA TYR A 191 16.87 2.47 -12.42
C TYR A 191 16.74 1.96 -10.98
N GLY A 192 15.57 1.46 -10.62
CA GLY A 192 15.32 0.87 -9.30
C GLY A 192 14.17 1.50 -8.53
N THR A 193 14.24 1.40 -7.22
CA THR A 193 13.28 2.06 -6.32
C THR A 193 13.47 3.58 -6.35
N HIS A 194 12.43 4.29 -5.98
CA HIS A 194 12.43 5.75 -5.89
C HIS A 194 12.08 6.19 -4.47
N ARG A 195 12.36 7.47 -4.18
CA ARG A 195 11.98 8.06 -2.88
C ARG A 195 10.49 7.90 -2.68
N VAL A 196 10.09 7.49 -1.48
CA VAL A 196 8.68 7.33 -1.13
C VAL A 196 7.92 8.66 -1.24
N GLY A 197 6.64 8.59 -1.58
CA GLY A 197 5.77 9.77 -1.61
C GLY A 197 6.03 10.75 -2.76
N THR A 198 6.66 10.31 -3.84
CA THR A 198 6.98 11.21 -4.99
C THR A 198 5.97 11.14 -6.13
N LYS A 199 5.08 10.16 -6.13
CA LYS A 199 3.90 10.08 -7.02
C LYS A 199 2.66 10.65 -6.31
N LEU A 200 1.52 10.70 -7.01
CA LEU A 200 0.27 11.14 -6.39
C LEU A 200 -0.25 10.12 -5.38
N PRO A 201 -0.80 10.56 -4.25
CA PRO A 201 -1.42 9.68 -3.28
C PRO A 201 -2.82 9.23 -3.74
N ASN A 202 -3.34 8.20 -3.09
CA ASN A 202 -4.73 7.82 -3.25
C ASN A 202 -5.68 8.71 -2.41
N GLU A 203 -6.97 8.38 -2.43
CA GLU A 203 -8.05 9.15 -1.79
C GLU A 203 -7.92 9.27 -0.26
N LEU A 204 -7.13 8.40 0.36
CA LEU A 204 -6.78 8.42 1.78
C LEU A 204 -5.49 9.20 2.07
N GLY A 205 -4.74 9.62 1.06
CA GLY A 205 -3.42 10.23 1.23
C GLY A 205 -2.30 9.21 1.41
N LEU A 206 -2.49 7.97 0.95
CA LEU A 206 -1.48 6.91 0.95
C LEU A 206 -0.70 6.93 -0.37
N TYR A 207 0.60 6.82 -0.27
CA TYR A 207 1.52 6.81 -1.41
C TYR A 207 2.04 5.40 -1.69
N ASP A 208 2.46 5.18 -2.94
CA ASP A 208 3.21 4.00 -3.38
C ASP A 208 2.50 2.66 -3.13
N MET A 209 1.15 2.68 -2.94
CA MET A 209 0.33 1.46 -2.88
C MET A 209 0.23 0.75 -4.24
N SER A 210 0.80 1.33 -5.29
CA SER A 210 1.01 0.76 -6.61
C SER A 210 2.43 1.06 -7.04
N GLY A 211 3.26 0.01 -7.25
CA GLY A 211 4.66 0.13 -7.67
C GLY A 211 5.65 0.34 -6.52
N ASN A 212 6.81 0.85 -6.82
CA ASN A 212 7.99 1.04 -5.99
C ASN A 212 8.53 -0.28 -5.43
N VAL A 213 8.03 -0.80 -4.31
CA VAL A 213 8.35 -2.15 -3.84
C VAL A 213 7.09 -2.95 -3.56
N TRP A 214 7.17 -4.27 -3.73
CA TRP A 214 6.18 -5.19 -3.19
C TRP A 214 6.11 -5.05 -1.67
N GLU A 215 4.94 -5.26 -1.12
CA GLU A 215 4.73 -5.13 0.31
C GLU A 215 4.27 -6.43 0.94
N TRP A 216 5.04 -6.92 1.89
CA TRP A 216 4.68 -8.06 2.71
C TRP A 216 3.42 -7.78 3.54
N CYS A 217 2.46 -8.70 3.48
CA CYS A 217 1.30 -8.73 4.36
C CYS A 217 1.48 -9.81 5.44
N SER A 218 0.71 -9.71 6.53
CA SER A 218 0.78 -10.67 7.64
C SER A 218 0.29 -12.06 7.26
N ASP A 219 -0.54 -12.15 6.22
CA ASP A 219 -1.31 -13.34 5.86
C ASP A 219 -0.46 -14.41 5.18
N TRP A 220 -0.74 -15.68 5.49
CA TRP A 220 -0.38 -16.78 4.61
C TRP A 220 -1.15 -16.67 3.29
N TYR A 221 -0.49 -16.96 2.18
CA TYR A 221 -1.14 -16.97 0.89
C TYR A 221 -2.10 -18.15 0.76
N GLY A 222 -3.31 -17.89 0.29
CA GLY A 222 -4.34 -18.89 0.05
C GLY A 222 -5.44 -18.40 -0.87
N SER A 223 -6.32 -19.30 -1.27
CA SER A 223 -7.47 -18.97 -2.11
C SER A 223 -8.48 -18.14 -1.33
N TYR A 224 -9.12 -17.19 -2.01
CA TYR A 224 -10.20 -16.43 -1.43
C TYR A 224 -11.44 -17.29 -1.16
N SER A 225 -12.19 -16.94 -0.11
CA SER A 225 -13.50 -17.54 0.19
C SER A 225 -14.59 -16.86 -0.63
N THR A 226 -15.64 -17.60 -0.97
CA THR A 226 -16.88 -17.04 -1.55
C THR A 226 -17.77 -16.39 -0.49
N SER A 227 -17.53 -16.68 0.79
CA SER A 227 -18.33 -16.15 1.90
C SER A 227 -17.85 -14.78 2.35
N SER A 228 -18.77 -13.97 2.86
CA SER A 228 -18.42 -12.70 3.52
C SER A 228 -17.55 -12.93 4.74
N GLN A 229 -16.55 -12.07 4.93
CA GLN A 229 -15.57 -12.17 6.02
C GLN A 229 -15.52 -10.85 6.81
N THR A 230 -15.08 -10.94 8.06
CA THR A 230 -14.83 -9.77 8.92
C THR A 230 -13.42 -9.83 9.45
N ASN A 231 -12.62 -8.80 9.16
CA ASN A 231 -11.21 -8.69 9.53
C ASN A 231 -10.42 -9.99 9.24
N PRO A 232 -10.48 -10.51 8.00
CA PRO A 232 -9.78 -11.75 7.69
C PRO A 232 -8.26 -11.58 7.84
N THR A 233 -7.59 -12.67 8.23
CA THR A 233 -6.14 -12.77 8.43
C THR A 233 -5.51 -13.88 7.59
N GLY A 234 -6.23 -14.30 6.55
CA GLY A 234 -5.81 -15.41 5.70
C GLY A 234 -5.92 -16.79 6.37
N PRO A 235 -5.37 -17.83 5.75
CA PRO A 235 -5.27 -19.16 6.33
C PRO A 235 -4.43 -19.15 7.61
N THR A 236 -4.68 -20.12 8.50
CA THR A 236 -3.91 -20.27 9.76
C THR A 236 -2.51 -20.82 9.54
N THR A 237 -2.27 -21.48 8.42
CA THR A 237 -0.98 -22.08 8.02
C THR A 237 -0.80 -21.95 6.51
N GLY A 238 0.44 -21.96 6.04
CA GLY A 238 0.79 -21.89 4.63
C GLY A 238 2.28 -22.15 4.40
N SER A 239 2.72 -22.12 3.15
CA SER A 239 4.12 -22.17 2.75
C SER A 239 4.67 -20.78 2.43
N ASP A 240 3.82 -19.91 1.91
CA ASP A 240 4.20 -18.61 1.39
C ASP A 240 3.38 -17.48 2.03
N ARG A 241 3.95 -16.29 2.08
CA ARG A 241 3.29 -15.07 2.53
C ARG A 241 2.77 -14.25 1.36
N VAL A 242 1.76 -13.44 1.63
CA VAL A 242 1.17 -12.54 0.63
C VAL A 242 2.08 -11.33 0.39
N LEU A 243 2.24 -10.98 -0.89
CA LEU A 243 2.84 -9.73 -1.36
C LEU A 243 1.84 -8.95 -2.23
N ARG A 244 1.82 -7.65 -2.05
CA ARG A 244 0.89 -6.73 -2.71
C ARG A 244 1.60 -5.53 -3.33
N GLY A 245 0.92 -4.81 -4.25
CA GLY A 245 1.34 -3.51 -4.77
C GLY A 245 2.14 -3.54 -6.06
N GLY A 246 2.89 -4.59 -6.33
CA GLY A 246 3.89 -4.59 -7.40
C GLY A 246 5.14 -3.81 -7.01
N GLY A 247 6.19 -3.90 -7.79
CA GLY A 247 7.44 -3.19 -7.55
C GLY A 247 7.98 -2.53 -8.81
N TRP A 248 9.05 -1.78 -8.68
CA TRP A 248 9.71 -1.01 -9.73
C TRP A 248 10.06 -1.83 -11.00
N GLY A 249 10.32 -3.13 -10.84
CA GLY A 249 10.63 -4.03 -11.94
C GLY A 249 9.39 -4.69 -12.59
N ASN A 250 8.18 -4.43 -12.10
CA ASN A 250 6.97 -5.08 -12.57
C ASN A 250 6.25 -4.27 -13.64
N GLY A 251 5.60 -4.97 -14.59
CA GLY A 251 4.69 -4.32 -15.54
C GLY A 251 3.43 -3.77 -14.87
N ALA A 252 2.76 -2.83 -15.54
CA ALA A 252 1.55 -2.16 -15.06
C ALA A 252 0.48 -3.14 -14.51
N ARG A 253 0.31 -4.29 -15.13
CA ARG A 253 -0.63 -5.33 -14.69
C ARG A 253 -0.37 -5.80 -13.26
N GLY A 254 0.91 -5.86 -12.84
CA GLY A 254 1.33 -6.28 -11.51
C GLY A 254 1.10 -5.21 -10.42
N CYS A 255 0.89 -3.95 -10.80
CA CYS A 255 0.70 -2.83 -9.87
C CYS A 255 -0.78 -2.50 -9.60
N ARG A 256 -1.73 -3.32 -10.09
CA ARG A 256 -3.17 -3.16 -9.85
C ARG A 256 -3.49 -3.40 -8.37
N VAL A 257 -4.47 -2.66 -7.85
CA VAL A 257 -4.90 -2.78 -6.44
C VAL A 257 -5.36 -4.18 -6.04
N ALA A 258 -5.88 -4.97 -7.00
CA ALA A 258 -6.34 -6.34 -6.77
C ALA A 258 -5.24 -7.40 -6.97
N TYR A 259 -4.11 -7.04 -7.64
CA TYR A 259 -3.09 -8.02 -7.96
C TYR A 259 -2.37 -8.49 -6.70
N ARG A 260 -2.18 -9.79 -6.60
CA ARG A 260 -1.58 -10.47 -5.46
C ARG A 260 -0.62 -11.56 -5.92
N VAL A 261 0.44 -11.73 -5.18
CA VAL A 261 1.38 -12.84 -5.37
C VAL A 261 1.77 -13.44 -4.03
N ASN A 262 2.47 -14.54 -4.09
CA ASN A 262 3.07 -15.21 -2.94
C ASN A 262 4.59 -15.14 -3.01
N GLY A 263 5.21 -15.14 -1.86
CA GLY A 263 6.65 -15.28 -1.69
C GLY A 263 6.98 -16.17 -0.50
N ASP A 264 8.04 -16.94 -0.64
CA ASP A 264 8.60 -17.68 0.47
C ASP A 264 9.04 -16.67 1.55
N SER A 265 8.72 -16.97 2.80
CA SER A 265 8.84 -16.01 3.90
C SER A 265 10.29 -15.62 4.24
N ASP A 266 11.27 -16.42 3.82
CA ASP A 266 12.70 -16.15 4.04
C ASP A 266 13.40 -15.45 2.85
N TYR A 267 12.70 -15.26 1.70
CA TYR A 267 13.28 -14.63 0.53
C TYR A 267 13.49 -13.13 0.72
N ARG A 268 14.63 -12.65 0.24
CA ARG A 268 15.04 -11.25 0.22
C ARG A 268 15.28 -10.83 -1.22
N ARG A 269 14.48 -9.90 -1.73
CA ARG A 269 14.61 -9.42 -3.11
C ARG A 269 14.76 -7.90 -3.13
N SER A 270 15.41 -7.40 -4.16
CA SER A 270 15.54 -5.96 -4.40
C SER A 270 14.22 -5.23 -4.70
N THR A 271 13.15 -6.00 -4.80
CA THR A 271 11.79 -5.50 -5.09
C THR A 271 10.84 -5.59 -3.92
N ASP A 272 11.23 -6.23 -2.79
CA ASP A 272 10.31 -6.59 -1.72
C ASP A 272 10.61 -5.78 -0.45
N GLY A 273 9.62 -5.03 -0.01
CA GLY A 273 9.60 -4.18 1.17
C GLY A 273 8.33 -4.38 1.99
N PHE A 274 7.92 -3.38 2.76
CA PHE A 274 6.71 -3.44 3.56
C PHE A 274 6.25 -2.06 4.03
N ARG A 275 5.02 -1.99 4.50
CA ARG A 275 4.50 -0.87 5.30
C ARG A 275 3.92 -1.34 6.62
N LEU A 276 3.73 -0.40 7.55
CA LEU A 276 3.21 -0.67 8.87
C LEU A 276 1.68 -0.57 8.90
N ALA A 277 1.07 -1.31 9.81
CA ALA A 277 -0.29 -1.10 10.28
C ALA A 277 -0.33 -1.06 11.81
N CYS A 278 -1.38 -0.50 12.39
CA CYS A 278 -1.68 -0.67 13.81
C CYS A 278 -3.19 -0.51 14.07
N GLY A 279 -3.68 -1.15 15.10
CA GLY A 279 -5.05 -0.94 15.59
C GLY A 279 -5.27 0.51 16.05
N ARG A 280 -6.54 0.89 16.16
CA ARG A 280 -6.96 2.21 16.66
C ARG A 280 -6.66 2.39 18.14
#